data_dabf470f70d3da44fba1b92e628cef61
#
_entry.id   dabf470f70d3da44fba1b92e628cef61
#
_cell.length_a   1.000
_cell.length_b   1.000
_cell.length_c   1.000
_cell.angle_alpha   90.00
_cell.angle_beta   90.00
_cell.angle_gamma   90.00
#
_symmetry.space_group_name_H-M   'P 1'
#
loop_
_entity.id
_entity.type
_entity.pdbx_description
1 polymer ?
#
loop_
_entity_poly.entity_id
_entity_poly.type
_entity_poly.pdbx_seq_one_letter_code
_entity_poly.pdbx_strand_id
1 'polypeptide(L)'
;TGSGGEIRDRLAGGRGSIPLAGTAVYMTPYSRINDKEWENNIEERKWLYQTPLEILIKASNGASDFGNKFGQPLISGSVLTFENDNDGEIQSYDKVIMLAGGIGFANKEHSIKSKPEKDDLIVIMGGDNYRIGMGGAAVSSADTGEFSTGIELNAIQRSNPEMQKRVANAIRGTLENDKNCIVSIHDHGAGGHLNCLTELVEETGGFIELDNLPIGDQTLSNKEIIGNESQERMGLIIKKENIDEFVR
;
A
#
# COMPACT_ATOMS: atom_id res chain seq x y z
N THR A 1 3.61 -5.46 -3.20
CA THR A 1 2.57 -4.53 -2.68
C THR A 1 2.93 -3.94 -1.32
N GLY A 2 3.41 -4.73 -0.37
CA GLY A 2 3.76 -4.26 0.97
C GLY A 2 4.71 -3.06 1.00
N SER A 3 5.76 -3.05 0.18
CA SER A 3 6.71 -1.93 0.12
C SER A 3 6.07 -0.61 -0.32
N GLY A 4 5.19 -0.64 -1.32
CA GLY A 4 4.49 0.57 -1.76
C GLY A 4 3.48 1.06 -0.71
N GLY A 5 2.80 0.14 -0.01
CA GLY A 5 1.84 0.44 1.04
C GLY A 5 2.48 1.17 2.21
N GLU A 6 3.57 0.63 2.76
CA GLU A 6 4.26 1.23 3.91
C GLU A 6 4.83 2.63 3.60
N ILE A 7 5.25 2.86 2.36
CA ILE A 7 5.68 4.19 1.92
C ILE A 7 4.51 5.18 1.94
N ARG A 8 3.32 4.77 1.44
CA ARG A 8 2.13 5.62 1.47
C ARG A 8 1.71 5.96 2.90
N ASP A 9 1.64 4.94 3.77
CA ASP A 9 1.24 5.13 5.16
C ASP A 9 2.16 6.14 5.86
N ARG A 10 3.46 6.07 5.58
CA ARG A 10 4.40 7.05 6.13
C ARG A 10 4.25 8.43 5.50
N LEU A 11 4.02 8.53 4.18
CA LEU A 11 3.72 9.81 3.55
C LEU A 11 2.46 10.48 4.14
N ALA A 12 1.46 9.67 4.53
CA ALA A 12 0.19 10.11 5.10
C ALA A 12 0.26 10.48 6.60
N GLY A 13 1.43 10.44 7.22
CA GLY A 13 1.60 10.81 8.62
C GLY A 13 1.24 12.28 8.88
N GLY A 14 0.24 12.54 9.74
CA GLY A 14 -0.17 13.90 10.09
C GLY A 14 -0.61 14.74 8.88
N ARG A 15 0.10 15.84 8.63
CA ARG A 15 -0.05 16.72 7.48
C ARG A 15 1.03 16.48 6.41
N GLY A 16 1.55 15.26 6.41
CA GLY A 16 2.61 14.77 5.53
C GLY A 16 3.94 14.52 6.24
N SER A 17 4.64 13.49 5.81
CA SER A 17 5.97 13.14 6.30
C SER A 17 6.85 12.60 5.17
N ILE A 18 8.13 12.43 5.45
CA ILE A 18 9.15 12.03 4.47
C ILE A 18 9.63 10.62 4.78
N PRO A 19 9.32 9.61 3.97
CA PRO A 19 9.90 8.28 4.09
C PRO A 19 11.41 8.31 3.87
N LEU A 20 12.18 7.65 4.74
CA LEU A 20 13.64 7.62 4.66
C LEU A 20 14.20 6.24 4.32
N ALA A 21 13.69 5.19 4.99
CA ALA A 21 14.16 3.83 4.78
C ALA A 21 13.07 2.82 5.12
N GLY A 22 13.06 1.69 4.42
CA GLY A 22 12.11 0.60 4.61
C GLY A 22 12.72 -0.63 5.29
N THR A 23 11.84 -1.48 5.82
CA THR A 23 12.15 -2.80 6.34
C THR A 23 11.16 -3.82 5.80
N ALA A 24 11.56 -5.09 5.70
CA ALA A 24 10.68 -6.16 5.27
C ALA A 24 10.94 -7.44 6.09
N VAL A 25 9.88 -8.00 6.66
CA VAL A 25 9.90 -9.32 7.34
C VAL A 25 9.01 -10.27 6.57
N TYR A 26 9.51 -11.44 6.27
CA TYR A 26 8.76 -12.49 5.58
C TYR A 26 8.53 -13.66 6.53
N MET A 27 7.30 -14.17 6.58
CA MET A 27 6.90 -15.34 7.34
C MET A 27 6.33 -16.38 6.40
N THR A 28 6.95 -17.57 6.38
CA THR A 28 6.59 -18.66 5.47
C THR A 28 6.68 -20.01 6.19
N PRO A 29 6.11 -21.08 5.62
CA PRO A 29 6.50 -22.44 5.98
C PRO A 29 8.00 -22.66 5.76
N TYR A 30 8.51 -23.81 6.18
CA TYR A 30 9.93 -24.14 5.98
C TYR A 30 10.32 -24.14 4.50
N SER A 31 11.43 -23.49 4.20
CA SER A 31 11.92 -23.33 2.81
C SER A 31 12.74 -24.52 2.31
N ARG A 32 13.21 -25.37 3.19
CA ARG A 32 14.00 -26.59 2.91
C ARG A 32 15.21 -26.37 2.01
N ILE A 33 15.90 -25.23 2.24
CA ILE A 33 17.05 -24.82 1.39
C ILE A 33 18.29 -25.67 1.67
N ASN A 34 18.51 -26.07 2.92
CA ASN A 34 19.79 -26.62 3.39
C ASN A 34 19.65 -27.99 4.07
N ASP A 35 18.65 -28.76 3.76
CA ASP A 35 18.40 -30.11 4.35
C ASP A 35 18.58 -30.14 5.87
N LYS A 36 18.03 -29.16 6.57
CA LYS A 36 18.08 -29.15 8.03
C LYS A 36 17.20 -30.27 8.59
N GLU A 37 17.75 -31.08 9.48
CA GLU A 37 17.02 -32.21 10.08
C GLU A 37 15.65 -31.79 10.64
N TRP A 38 15.59 -30.63 11.29
CA TRP A 38 14.34 -30.14 11.88
C TRP A 38 13.30 -29.71 10.84
N GLU A 39 13.71 -29.30 9.62
CA GLU A 39 12.78 -29.01 8.52
C GLU A 39 12.18 -30.30 7.94
N ASN A 40 12.89 -31.43 8.03
CA ASN A 40 12.49 -32.72 7.47
C ASN A 40 11.62 -33.55 8.43
N ASN A 41 11.43 -33.10 9.66
CA ASN A 41 10.53 -33.78 10.63
C ASN A 41 9.04 -33.67 10.22
N ILE A 42 8.71 -32.74 9.33
CA ILE A 42 7.36 -32.57 8.78
C ILE A 42 7.45 -32.80 7.27
N GLU A 43 6.62 -33.69 6.75
CA GLU A 43 6.56 -33.98 5.33
C GLU A 43 6.12 -32.73 4.55
N GLU A 44 6.80 -32.44 3.44
CA GLU A 44 6.48 -31.31 2.58
C GLU A 44 5.10 -31.49 1.95
N ARG A 45 4.23 -30.48 2.12
CA ARG A 45 2.88 -30.47 1.55
C ARG A 45 2.92 -30.09 0.07
N LYS A 46 1.88 -30.43 -0.65
CA LYS A 46 1.64 -29.92 -2.00
C LYS A 46 1.16 -28.47 -1.91
N TRP A 47 1.94 -27.55 -2.44
CA TRP A 47 1.60 -26.12 -2.48
C TRP A 47 0.66 -25.80 -3.66
N LEU A 48 -0.28 -24.87 -3.41
CA LEU A 48 -1.31 -24.54 -4.40
C LEU A 48 -0.73 -23.80 -5.61
N TYR A 49 0.19 -22.85 -5.39
CA TYR A 49 0.78 -22.03 -6.44
C TYR A 49 2.31 -22.10 -6.50
N GLN A 50 2.96 -21.82 -5.39
CA GLN A 50 4.41 -21.69 -5.30
C GLN A 50 4.91 -22.27 -3.98
N THR A 51 6.13 -22.80 -4.01
CA THR A 51 6.81 -23.27 -2.82
C THR A 51 7.19 -22.09 -1.90
N PRO A 52 7.38 -22.32 -0.59
CA PRO A 52 7.87 -21.30 0.33
C PRO A 52 9.16 -20.62 -0.14
N LEU A 53 10.10 -21.37 -0.70
CA LEU A 53 11.34 -20.83 -1.24
C LEU A 53 11.11 -19.90 -2.44
N GLU A 54 10.27 -20.29 -3.39
CA GLU A 54 9.94 -19.45 -4.55
C GLU A 54 9.25 -18.14 -4.13
N ILE A 55 8.36 -18.21 -3.12
CA ILE A 55 7.70 -17.02 -2.56
C ILE A 55 8.74 -16.08 -1.94
N LEU A 56 9.65 -16.58 -1.10
CA LEU A 56 10.69 -15.79 -0.46
C LEU A 56 11.56 -15.06 -1.49
N ILE A 57 12.02 -15.77 -2.53
CA ILE A 57 12.83 -15.19 -3.59
C ILE A 57 12.06 -14.08 -4.34
N LYS A 58 10.83 -14.38 -4.77
CA LYS A 58 10.02 -13.43 -5.54
C LYS A 58 9.60 -12.22 -4.70
N ALA A 59 9.21 -12.43 -3.44
CA ALA A 59 8.82 -11.33 -2.54
C ALA A 59 10.00 -10.41 -2.23
N SER A 60 11.17 -10.97 -1.94
CA SER A 60 12.40 -10.19 -1.70
C SER A 60 12.82 -9.41 -2.93
N ASN A 61 12.82 -10.04 -4.11
CA ASN A 61 13.12 -9.37 -5.37
C ASN A 61 12.12 -8.24 -5.66
N GLY A 62 10.82 -8.48 -5.45
CA GLY A 62 9.79 -7.48 -5.65
C GLY A 62 9.92 -6.27 -4.71
N ALA A 63 10.23 -6.50 -3.44
CA ALA A 63 10.46 -5.43 -2.47
C ALA A 63 11.69 -4.60 -2.83
N SER A 64 12.80 -5.25 -3.21
CA SER A 64 14.03 -4.58 -3.63
C SER A 64 13.84 -3.79 -4.92
N ASP A 65 13.17 -4.37 -5.92
CA ASP A 65 12.89 -3.70 -7.19
C ASP A 65 12.03 -2.44 -6.98
N PHE A 66 10.98 -2.56 -6.18
CA PHE A 66 10.12 -1.41 -5.86
C PHE A 66 10.89 -0.32 -5.11
N GLY A 67 11.61 -0.69 -4.07
CA GLY A 67 12.43 0.23 -3.28
C GLY A 67 13.47 0.96 -4.14
N ASN A 68 14.15 0.24 -5.02
CA ASN A 68 15.14 0.80 -5.95
C ASN A 68 14.51 1.80 -6.94
N LYS A 69 13.35 1.46 -7.51
CA LYS A 69 12.63 2.33 -8.44
C LYS A 69 12.06 3.58 -7.78
N PHE A 70 11.59 3.44 -6.56
CA PHE A 70 11.12 4.58 -5.76
C PHE A 70 12.29 5.43 -5.20
N GLY A 71 13.44 4.80 -4.94
CA GLY A 71 14.59 5.44 -4.32
C GLY A 71 14.53 5.43 -2.79
N GLN A 72 13.99 4.36 -2.19
CA GLN A 72 14.02 4.11 -0.76
C GLN A 72 14.79 2.83 -0.47
N PRO A 73 15.89 2.87 0.31
CA PRO A 73 16.62 1.66 0.67
C PRO A 73 15.83 0.79 1.64
N LEU A 74 15.90 -0.52 1.48
CA LEU A 74 15.56 -1.50 2.51
C LEU A 74 16.78 -1.71 3.39
N ILE A 75 16.71 -1.29 4.65
CA ILE A 75 17.87 -1.27 5.56
C ILE A 75 17.95 -2.45 6.51
N SER A 76 16.86 -3.17 6.67
CA SER A 76 16.76 -4.33 7.55
C SER A 76 15.60 -5.23 7.15
N GLY A 77 15.67 -6.48 7.58
CA GLY A 77 14.60 -7.45 7.41
C GLY A 77 14.91 -8.76 8.13
N SER A 78 13.94 -9.66 8.09
CA SER A 78 14.06 -10.99 8.68
C SER A 78 13.24 -11.99 7.89
N VAL A 79 13.65 -13.24 7.93
CA VAL A 79 12.86 -14.40 7.49
C VAL A 79 12.52 -15.22 8.73
N LEU A 80 11.24 -15.43 8.96
CA LEU A 80 10.71 -16.28 10.02
C LEU A 80 10.00 -17.45 9.38
N THR A 81 10.35 -18.68 9.80
CA THR A 81 9.72 -19.89 9.29
C THR A 81 9.12 -20.68 10.46
N PHE A 82 7.96 -21.26 10.23
CA PHE A 82 7.29 -22.05 11.23
C PHE A 82 6.42 -23.13 10.59
N GLU A 83 6.64 -24.36 11.01
CA GLU A 83 5.76 -25.50 10.84
C GLU A 83 5.81 -26.34 12.14
N ASN A 84 4.67 -26.80 12.59
CA ASN A 84 4.56 -27.67 13.73
C ASN A 84 3.47 -28.72 13.47
N ASP A 85 3.77 -29.97 13.74
CA ASP A 85 2.80 -31.07 13.76
C ASP A 85 2.37 -31.33 15.22
N ASN A 86 1.09 -31.15 15.49
CA ASN A 86 0.49 -31.39 16.75
C ASN A 86 -0.55 -32.56 16.59
N ASP A 87 -0.09 -33.79 16.78
CA ASP A 87 -0.91 -35.00 16.64
C ASP A 87 -1.62 -35.12 15.26
N GLY A 88 -0.95 -34.77 14.18
CA GLY A 88 -1.44 -34.82 12.79
C GLY A 88 -2.15 -33.56 12.34
N GLU A 89 -2.25 -32.54 13.19
CA GLU A 89 -2.70 -31.20 12.82
C GLU A 89 -1.50 -30.30 12.59
N ILE A 90 -1.21 -29.97 11.31
CA ILE A 90 -0.08 -29.13 10.93
C ILE A 90 -0.47 -27.66 11.10
N GLN A 91 0.28 -26.96 11.93
CA GLN A 91 0.20 -25.51 12.11
C GLN A 91 1.40 -24.84 11.44
N SER A 92 1.16 -23.86 10.59
CA SER A 92 2.22 -23.22 9.79
C SER A 92 1.82 -21.83 9.32
N TYR A 93 2.79 -21.07 8.82
CA TYR A 93 2.54 -19.82 8.08
C TYR A 93 2.10 -20.11 6.62
N ASP A 94 1.09 -20.97 6.41
CA ASP A 94 0.62 -21.37 5.09
C ASP A 94 0.10 -20.19 4.26
N LYS A 95 -0.56 -19.24 4.90
CA LYS A 95 -0.81 -17.92 4.31
C LYS A 95 0.38 -17.04 4.61
N VAL A 96 1.26 -16.89 3.62
CA VAL A 96 2.50 -16.14 3.76
C VAL A 96 2.24 -14.70 4.19
N ILE A 97 3.00 -14.24 5.16
CA ILE A 97 2.89 -12.90 5.73
C ILE A 97 4.12 -12.10 5.33
N MET A 98 3.90 -10.87 4.85
CA MET A 98 4.95 -9.86 4.71
C MET A 98 4.61 -8.69 5.64
N LEU A 99 5.50 -8.43 6.61
CA LEU A 99 5.45 -7.21 7.40
C LEU A 99 6.40 -6.20 6.77
N ALA A 100 5.84 -5.17 6.18
CA ALA A 100 6.57 -4.04 5.66
C ALA A 100 6.49 -2.87 6.65
N GLY A 101 7.58 -2.18 6.85
CA GLY A 101 7.66 -1.04 7.75
C GLY A 101 8.80 -0.12 7.37
N GLY A 102 9.09 0.88 8.18
CA GLY A 102 10.20 1.78 7.90
C GLY A 102 10.29 2.95 8.86
N ILE A 103 11.25 3.82 8.56
CA ILE A 103 11.49 5.07 9.28
C ILE A 103 11.20 6.25 8.35
N GLY A 104 10.64 7.30 8.92
CA GLY A 104 10.40 8.57 8.24
C GLY A 104 10.75 9.76 9.14
N PHE A 105 10.66 10.93 8.58
CA PHE A 105 10.86 12.20 9.26
C PHE A 105 9.60 13.08 9.07
N ALA A 106 9.21 13.75 10.14
CA ALA A 106 8.18 14.79 10.08
C ALA A 106 8.54 15.94 11.04
N ASN A 107 8.20 17.16 10.67
CA ASN A 107 8.23 18.27 11.60
C ASN A 107 7.14 18.09 12.67
N LYS A 108 7.46 18.41 13.92
CA LYS A 108 6.51 18.30 15.02
C LYS A 108 5.20 19.03 14.76
N GLU A 109 5.26 20.18 14.10
CA GLU A 109 4.09 21.00 13.73
C GLU A 109 3.18 20.33 12.70
N HIS A 110 3.70 19.36 11.94
CA HIS A 110 2.97 18.60 10.93
C HIS A 110 2.50 17.22 11.41
N SER A 111 2.82 16.84 12.65
CA SER A 111 2.56 15.49 13.16
C SER A 111 1.08 15.17 13.40
N ILE A 112 0.23 16.21 13.45
CA ILE A 112 -1.22 16.08 13.68
C ILE A 112 -1.96 16.66 12.49
N LYS A 113 -2.98 15.93 11.99
CA LYS A 113 -3.89 16.41 10.96
C LYS A 113 -4.66 17.61 11.46
N SER A 114 -4.82 18.63 10.62
CA SER A 114 -5.76 19.73 10.87
C SER A 114 -7.17 19.29 10.47
N LYS A 115 -8.19 19.96 11.00
CA LYS A 115 -9.58 19.70 10.62
C LYS A 115 -9.91 20.39 9.30
N PRO A 116 -10.57 19.68 8.38
CA PRO A 116 -11.13 20.31 7.19
C PRO A 116 -12.20 21.33 7.58
N GLU A 117 -12.35 22.36 6.76
CA GLU A 117 -13.38 23.38 6.88
C GLU A 117 -14.27 23.38 5.62
N LYS A 118 -15.42 24.03 5.73
CA LYS A 118 -16.31 24.21 4.58
C LYS A 118 -15.56 24.93 3.46
N ASP A 119 -15.74 24.46 2.22
CA ASP A 119 -15.11 24.95 0.98
C ASP A 119 -13.61 24.58 0.83
N ASP A 120 -13.01 23.83 1.75
CA ASP A 120 -11.73 23.18 1.49
C ASP A 120 -11.85 22.16 0.33
N LEU A 121 -10.76 21.97 -0.41
CA LEU A 121 -10.77 21.17 -1.62
C LEU A 121 -10.16 19.78 -1.37
N ILE A 122 -10.85 18.75 -1.86
CA ILE A 122 -10.32 17.40 -1.95
C ILE A 122 -9.42 17.33 -3.18
N VAL A 123 -8.16 16.99 -2.98
CA VAL A 123 -7.18 16.82 -4.04
C VAL A 123 -6.72 15.37 -4.08
N ILE A 124 -6.69 14.79 -5.28
CA ILE A 124 -6.17 13.45 -5.52
C ILE A 124 -4.89 13.56 -6.34
N MET A 125 -3.85 12.91 -5.85
CA MET A 125 -2.56 12.81 -6.54
C MET A 125 -2.31 11.36 -6.93
N GLY A 126 -1.78 11.14 -8.13
CA GLY A 126 -1.42 9.81 -8.63
C GLY A 126 -1.90 9.55 -10.05
N GLY A 127 -1.87 8.28 -10.45
CA GLY A 127 -2.20 7.88 -11.82
C GLY A 127 -3.67 7.54 -12.03
N ASP A 128 -4.00 7.29 -13.30
CA ASP A 128 -5.35 6.99 -13.78
C ASP A 128 -5.92 5.68 -13.21
N ASN A 129 -7.23 5.54 -13.26
CA ASN A 129 -7.92 4.31 -12.87
C ASN A 129 -7.89 3.25 -14.00
N TYR A 130 -7.50 2.02 -13.63
CA TYR A 130 -7.48 0.84 -14.49
C TYR A 130 -8.15 -0.34 -13.79
N ARG A 131 -8.47 -1.40 -14.54
CA ARG A 131 -9.09 -2.63 -14.00
C ARG A 131 -8.05 -3.53 -13.31
N ILE A 132 -7.41 -3.01 -12.25
CA ILE A 132 -6.47 -3.69 -11.37
C ILE A 132 -6.60 -3.08 -9.98
N GLY A 133 -6.38 -3.85 -8.92
CA GLY A 133 -6.62 -3.40 -7.56
C GLY A 133 -8.11 -3.38 -7.20
N MET A 134 -8.82 -4.42 -7.62
CA MET A 134 -10.28 -4.52 -7.44
C MET A 134 -10.61 -5.46 -6.27
N GLY A 135 -11.10 -4.90 -5.17
CA GLY A 135 -11.52 -5.67 -4.00
C GLY A 135 -10.38 -6.37 -3.26
N GLY A 136 -9.19 -5.78 -3.25
CA GLY A 136 -7.99 -6.39 -2.65
C GLY A 136 -8.15 -6.75 -1.18
N ALA A 137 -8.81 -5.92 -0.40
CA ALA A 137 -9.09 -6.19 1.01
C ALA A 137 -9.97 -7.43 1.21
N ALA A 138 -11.01 -7.60 0.41
CA ALA A 138 -11.91 -8.77 0.49
C ALA A 138 -11.18 -10.06 0.09
N VAL A 139 -10.44 -10.05 -1.02
CA VAL A 139 -9.68 -11.21 -1.50
C VAL A 139 -8.55 -11.58 -0.53
N SER A 140 -7.85 -10.60 0.04
CA SER A 140 -6.77 -10.87 1.00
C SER A 140 -7.26 -11.45 2.32
N SER A 141 -8.53 -11.26 2.65
CA SER A 141 -9.17 -11.80 3.87
C SER A 141 -9.72 -13.22 3.69
N ALA A 142 -9.86 -13.69 2.44
CA ALA A 142 -10.34 -15.03 2.12
C ALA A 142 -9.21 -16.07 2.14
N ASP A 143 -9.56 -17.36 2.15
CA ASP A 143 -8.57 -18.43 2.04
C ASP A 143 -7.95 -18.45 0.62
N THR A 144 -6.67 -18.81 0.55
CA THR A 144 -5.96 -18.90 -0.73
C THR A 144 -6.60 -19.96 -1.61
N GLY A 145 -7.04 -19.56 -2.82
CA GLY A 145 -7.73 -20.45 -3.77
C GLY A 145 -9.25 -20.49 -3.61
N GLU A 146 -9.83 -19.70 -2.72
CA GLU A 146 -11.29 -19.56 -2.60
C GLU A 146 -11.90 -18.90 -3.84
N PHE A 147 -11.19 -17.91 -4.40
CA PHE A 147 -11.59 -17.26 -5.64
C PHE A 147 -10.87 -17.83 -6.86
N SER A 148 -11.41 -17.59 -8.05
CA SER A 148 -10.70 -17.91 -9.28
C SER A 148 -9.41 -17.09 -9.41
N THR A 149 -8.39 -17.66 -10.04
CA THR A 149 -7.09 -17.00 -10.28
C THR A 149 -7.24 -15.60 -10.90
N GLY A 150 -8.21 -15.41 -11.80
CA GLY A 150 -8.47 -14.10 -12.43
C GLY A 150 -8.93 -13.05 -11.43
N ILE A 151 -9.78 -13.42 -10.46
CA ILE A 151 -10.23 -12.51 -9.39
C ILE A 151 -9.05 -12.19 -8.46
N GLU A 152 -8.30 -13.20 -8.04
CA GLU A 152 -7.16 -13.01 -7.14
C GLU A 152 -6.07 -12.13 -7.75
N LEU A 153 -5.78 -12.28 -9.04
CA LEU A 153 -4.81 -11.43 -9.75
C LEU A 153 -5.30 -9.99 -9.92
N ASN A 154 -6.59 -9.79 -10.22
CA ASN A 154 -7.16 -8.44 -10.36
C ASN A 154 -7.28 -7.70 -9.02
N ALA A 155 -7.29 -8.42 -7.91
CA ALA A 155 -7.32 -7.84 -6.56
C ALA A 155 -5.97 -7.24 -6.12
N ILE A 156 -4.87 -7.57 -6.81
CA ILE A 156 -3.55 -7.00 -6.52
C ILE A 156 -3.58 -5.51 -6.83
N GLN A 157 -3.23 -4.67 -5.86
CA GLN A 157 -3.13 -3.23 -6.06
C GLN A 157 -2.14 -2.90 -7.17
N ARG A 158 -2.50 -1.94 -8.04
CA ARG A 158 -1.59 -1.48 -9.08
C ARG A 158 -0.32 -0.90 -8.47
N SER A 159 0.82 -1.30 -9.02
CA SER A 159 2.14 -0.83 -8.61
C SER A 159 2.73 0.08 -9.69
N ASN A 160 3.00 1.34 -9.33
CA ASN A 160 3.69 2.29 -10.19
C ASN A 160 4.68 3.11 -9.34
N PRO A 161 5.90 2.60 -9.08
CA PRO A 161 6.87 3.25 -8.20
C PRO A 161 7.35 4.60 -8.73
N GLU A 162 7.39 4.81 -10.05
CA GLU A 162 7.73 6.11 -10.63
C GLU A 162 6.66 7.16 -10.32
N MET A 163 5.39 6.84 -10.54
CA MET A 163 4.28 7.76 -10.22
C MET A 163 4.23 8.02 -8.71
N GLN A 164 4.41 6.97 -7.89
CA GLN A 164 4.47 7.13 -6.43
C GLN A 164 5.62 8.05 -6.01
N LYS A 165 6.77 7.97 -6.68
CA LYS A 165 7.90 8.87 -6.42
C LYS A 165 7.56 10.31 -6.80
N ARG A 166 6.88 10.54 -7.91
CA ARG A 166 6.42 11.89 -8.33
C ARG A 166 5.48 12.48 -7.28
N VAL A 167 4.50 11.70 -6.81
CA VAL A 167 3.58 12.10 -5.72
C VAL A 167 4.36 12.42 -4.44
N ALA A 168 5.28 11.55 -4.05
CA ALA A 168 6.12 11.77 -2.86
C ALA A 168 6.98 13.04 -2.97
N ASN A 169 7.53 13.33 -4.16
CA ASN A 169 8.32 14.54 -4.38
C ASN A 169 7.47 15.81 -4.31
N ALA A 170 6.24 15.80 -4.84
CA ALA A 170 5.33 16.93 -4.73
C ALA A 170 4.92 17.20 -3.27
N ILE A 171 4.58 16.13 -2.51
CA ILE A 171 4.31 16.24 -1.07
C ILE A 171 5.53 16.79 -0.35
N ARG A 172 6.71 16.24 -0.61
CA ARG A 172 7.97 16.68 -0.01
C ARG A 172 8.26 18.15 -0.31
N GLY A 173 8.08 18.60 -1.55
CA GLY A 173 8.22 20.00 -1.93
C GLY A 173 7.34 20.92 -1.09
N THR A 174 6.08 20.52 -0.87
CA THR A 174 5.16 21.24 0.01
C THR A 174 5.61 21.28 1.48
N LEU A 175 6.18 20.16 1.98
CA LEU A 175 6.63 20.04 3.37
C LEU A 175 7.94 20.80 3.65
N GLU A 176 8.77 20.99 2.65
CA GLU A 176 10.06 21.69 2.74
C GLU A 176 9.90 23.22 2.52
N ASN A 177 8.70 23.68 2.12
CA ASN A 177 8.41 25.11 2.04
C ASN A 177 8.18 25.72 3.44
N ASP A 178 8.34 27.03 3.54
CA ASP A 178 8.11 27.79 4.78
C ASP A 178 6.70 27.61 5.35
N LYS A 179 5.71 27.35 4.46
CA LYS A 179 4.31 27.15 4.81
C LYS A 179 3.79 25.85 4.20
N ASN A 180 3.45 24.88 5.06
CA ASN A 180 2.73 23.69 4.62
C ASN A 180 1.25 23.99 4.41
N CYS A 181 0.77 23.91 3.16
CA CYS A 181 -0.63 24.16 2.81
C CYS A 181 -1.55 22.93 2.96
N ILE A 182 -1.00 21.76 3.29
CA ILE A 182 -1.77 20.53 3.51
C ILE A 182 -2.54 20.63 4.84
N VAL A 183 -3.85 20.48 4.80
CA VAL A 183 -4.73 20.40 5.97
C VAL A 183 -4.71 18.99 6.56
N SER A 184 -4.92 18.00 5.71
CA SER A 184 -4.82 16.57 6.03
C SER A 184 -4.43 15.77 4.79
N ILE A 185 -3.89 14.58 4.99
CA ILE A 185 -3.47 13.67 3.93
C ILE A 185 -3.82 12.24 4.32
N HIS A 186 -4.21 11.43 3.34
CA HIS A 186 -4.51 10.02 3.50
C HIS A 186 -4.02 9.22 2.30
N ASP A 187 -3.62 7.98 2.51
CA ASP A 187 -3.25 7.06 1.43
C ASP A 187 -4.47 6.41 0.76
N HIS A 188 -4.32 5.98 -0.48
CA HIS A 188 -5.32 5.21 -1.21
C HIS A 188 -5.05 3.69 -1.05
N GLY A 189 -5.14 3.19 0.16
CA GLY A 189 -5.01 1.77 0.46
C GLY A 189 -6.22 0.94 0.04
N ALA A 190 -6.61 0.00 0.91
CA ALA A 190 -7.80 -0.83 0.72
C ALA A 190 -9.06 0.01 0.56
N GLY A 191 -9.94 -0.39 -0.37
CA GLY A 191 -11.16 0.34 -0.69
C GLY A 191 -10.97 1.56 -1.60
N GLY A 192 -9.75 1.84 -2.04
CA GLY A 192 -9.44 2.85 -3.06
C GLY A 192 -9.88 4.26 -2.72
N HIS A 193 -10.47 4.96 -3.70
CA HIS A 193 -10.98 6.31 -3.51
C HIS A 193 -12.06 6.40 -2.43
N LEU A 194 -12.95 5.39 -2.36
CA LEU A 194 -14.05 5.42 -1.40
C LEU A 194 -13.51 5.56 0.02
N ASN A 195 -12.61 4.69 0.42
CA ASN A 195 -12.08 4.69 1.78
C ASN A 195 -11.26 5.96 2.06
N CYS A 196 -10.28 6.25 1.21
CA CYS A 196 -9.41 7.41 1.38
C CYS A 196 -10.19 8.73 1.49
N LEU A 197 -11.13 8.96 0.57
CA LEU A 197 -11.84 10.25 0.52
C LEU A 197 -12.91 10.40 1.60
N THR A 198 -13.56 9.31 2.02
CA THR A 198 -14.50 9.35 3.13
C THR A 198 -13.80 9.61 4.47
N GLU A 199 -12.63 9.00 4.69
CA GLU A 199 -11.83 9.24 5.89
C GLU A 199 -11.31 10.70 5.97
N LEU A 200 -10.93 11.28 4.82
CA LEU A 200 -10.49 12.68 4.78
C LEU A 200 -11.58 13.69 5.20
N VAL A 201 -12.84 13.35 4.95
CA VAL A 201 -14.00 14.25 5.21
C VAL A 201 -14.95 13.71 6.29
N GLU A 202 -14.51 12.76 7.10
CA GLU A 202 -15.34 12.09 8.12
C GLU A 202 -16.05 13.07 9.05
N GLU A 203 -15.36 14.13 9.47
CA GLU A 203 -15.92 15.12 10.41
C GLU A 203 -16.81 16.17 9.74
N THR A 204 -16.68 16.41 8.42
CA THR A 204 -17.34 17.53 7.74
C THR A 204 -18.33 17.11 6.66
N GLY A 205 -18.25 15.86 6.22
CA GLY A 205 -18.83 15.44 4.95
C GLY A 205 -18.10 16.06 3.76
N GLY A 206 -18.42 15.60 2.56
CA GLY A 206 -17.82 16.09 1.33
C GLY A 206 -18.66 15.78 0.10
N PHE A 207 -18.38 16.47 -1.00
CA PHE A 207 -18.96 16.21 -2.31
C PHE A 207 -17.84 15.74 -3.25
N ILE A 208 -18.00 14.56 -3.83
CA ILE A 208 -17.02 13.95 -4.71
C ILE A 208 -17.68 13.74 -6.07
N GLU A 209 -17.15 14.40 -7.10
CA GLU A 209 -17.62 14.27 -8.46
C GLU A 209 -16.79 13.21 -9.18
N LEU A 210 -17.39 12.04 -9.44
CA LEU A 210 -16.68 10.90 -10.01
C LEU A 210 -16.16 11.15 -11.42
N ASP A 211 -16.83 12.01 -12.19
CA ASP A 211 -16.41 12.36 -13.54
C ASP A 211 -15.10 13.16 -13.59
N ASN A 212 -14.68 13.73 -12.47
CA ASN A 212 -13.39 14.41 -12.34
C ASN A 212 -12.23 13.45 -12.01
N LEU A 213 -12.51 12.18 -11.70
CA LEU A 213 -11.45 11.21 -11.44
C LEU A 213 -10.77 10.80 -12.75
N PRO A 214 -9.43 10.70 -12.77
CA PRO A 214 -8.71 10.32 -13.98
C PRO A 214 -8.97 8.85 -14.35
N ILE A 215 -9.40 8.59 -15.57
CA ILE A 215 -9.79 7.26 -16.06
C ILE A 215 -8.88 6.84 -17.20
N GLY A 216 -8.10 5.78 -16.99
CA GLY A 216 -7.27 5.16 -18.01
C GLY A 216 -7.99 4.06 -18.81
N ASP A 217 -8.92 3.34 -18.17
CA ASP A 217 -9.80 2.35 -18.82
C ASP A 217 -11.24 2.86 -18.84
N GLN A 218 -11.71 3.27 -20.00
CA GLN A 218 -13.05 3.84 -20.22
C GLN A 218 -14.18 2.82 -20.03
N THR A 219 -13.88 1.54 -19.85
CA THR A 219 -14.86 0.46 -19.63
C THR A 219 -15.19 0.24 -18.16
N LEU A 220 -14.54 0.97 -17.24
CA LEU A 220 -14.80 0.88 -15.81
C LEU A 220 -16.19 1.43 -15.46
N SER A 221 -16.89 0.70 -14.62
CA SER A 221 -18.09 1.22 -13.94
C SER A 221 -17.74 2.16 -12.80
N ASN A 222 -18.69 2.97 -12.37
CA ASN A 222 -18.52 3.87 -11.22
C ASN A 222 -18.07 3.15 -9.94
N LYS A 223 -18.55 1.91 -9.71
CA LYS A 223 -18.14 1.08 -8.57
C LYS A 223 -16.68 0.67 -8.67
N GLU A 224 -16.21 0.33 -9.86
CA GLU A 224 -14.82 -0.03 -10.11
C GLU A 224 -13.91 1.18 -9.99
N ILE A 225 -14.33 2.35 -10.45
CA ILE A 225 -13.56 3.60 -10.31
C ILE A 225 -13.39 3.95 -8.84
N ILE A 226 -14.47 4.00 -8.07
CA ILE A 226 -14.41 4.43 -6.67
C ILE A 226 -13.69 3.43 -5.75
N GLY A 227 -13.76 2.14 -6.05
CA GLY A 227 -13.12 1.06 -5.30
C GLY A 227 -11.72 0.67 -5.81
N ASN A 228 -11.17 1.36 -6.80
CA ASN A 228 -9.90 1.02 -7.43
C ASN A 228 -8.70 1.32 -6.51
N GLU A 229 -7.95 0.29 -6.17
CA GLU A 229 -6.79 0.38 -5.28
C GLU A 229 -5.48 0.59 -6.05
N SER A 230 -4.64 1.49 -5.57
CA SER A 230 -3.40 1.88 -6.25
C SER A 230 -2.32 2.29 -5.27
N GLN A 231 -1.09 1.80 -5.49
CA GLN A 231 0.05 2.06 -4.62
C GLN A 231 0.52 3.52 -4.66
N GLU A 232 0.31 4.22 -5.77
CA GLU A 232 0.86 5.55 -6.01
C GLU A 232 -0.06 6.70 -5.62
N ARG A 233 -1.32 6.43 -5.24
CA ARG A 233 -2.29 7.50 -4.99
C ARG A 233 -2.28 7.98 -3.56
N MET A 234 -2.51 9.29 -3.42
CA MET A 234 -2.73 9.97 -2.14
C MET A 234 -3.91 10.92 -2.27
N GLY A 235 -4.71 11.02 -1.21
CA GLY A 235 -5.75 12.03 -1.06
C GLY A 235 -5.32 13.11 -0.08
N LEU A 236 -5.64 14.36 -0.37
CA LEU A 236 -5.30 15.51 0.46
C LEU A 236 -6.49 16.44 0.61
N ILE A 237 -6.49 17.18 1.69
CA ILE A 237 -7.34 18.38 1.84
C ILE A 237 -6.43 19.60 1.77
N ILE A 238 -6.76 20.53 0.88
CA ILE A 238 -6.06 21.80 0.67
C ILE A 238 -7.06 22.94 0.82
N LYS A 239 -6.68 24.00 1.54
CA LYS A 239 -7.51 25.20 1.61
C LYS A 239 -7.69 25.84 0.25
N LYS A 240 -8.90 26.29 -0.06
CA LYS A 240 -9.21 26.88 -1.37
C LYS A 240 -8.28 28.00 -1.78
N GLU A 241 -7.87 28.85 -0.85
CA GLU A 241 -6.94 29.95 -1.11
C GLU A 241 -5.50 29.50 -1.47
N ASN A 242 -5.13 28.28 -1.16
CA ASN A 242 -3.78 27.75 -1.40
C ASN A 242 -3.70 26.83 -2.64
N ILE A 243 -4.82 26.54 -3.30
CA ILE A 243 -4.85 25.53 -4.38
C ILE A 243 -3.99 25.93 -5.58
N ASP A 244 -3.99 27.21 -5.98
CA ASP A 244 -3.22 27.69 -7.13
C ASP A 244 -1.70 27.60 -6.89
N GLU A 245 -1.28 27.77 -5.63
CA GLU A 245 0.12 27.58 -5.23
C GLU A 245 0.48 26.09 -5.19
N PHE A 246 -0.42 25.24 -4.68
CA PHE A 246 -0.19 23.80 -4.58
C PHE A 246 -0.08 23.10 -5.94
N VAL A 247 -0.83 23.52 -6.95
CA VAL A 247 -0.87 22.92 -8.29
C VAL A 247 0.32 23.36 -9.17
N ARG A 248 1.03 24.43 -8.82
CA ARG A 248 2.23 24.92 -9.56
C ARG A 248 3.48 24.14 -9.23
#